data_0ffd58b5cbb89df106d8bfd9e6d24368
#
_entry.id   0ffd58b5cbb89df106d8bfd9e6d24368
#
_cell.length_a   1.000
_cell.length_b   1.000
_cell.length_c   1.000
_cell.angle_alpha   90.00
_cell.angle_beta   90.00
_cell.angle_gamma   90.00
#
_symmetry.space_group_name_H-M   'P 1'
#
loop_
_entity.id
_entity.type
_entity.pdbx_description
1 polymer ?
#
loop_
_entity_poly.entity_id
_entity_poly.type
_entity_poly.pdbx_seq_one_letter_code
_entity_poly.pdbx_strand_id
1 'polypeptide(L)'
;MVEKTICGACQMGKQTKASHHKVNVNATSRCLELLHVDLMGPTRIESLGGKRYIMVIVDDFSRYTWVEFLREKSKACEKLEVLCKRLQNKKGVPIVKIRSDHGKEFENARFESFCEKNGIKKEFLAPKTPQQNGVVERNNRVIQEMARVMLLNKQIPQKFWGEVVNTSFHIGNRIFFRAGTKKTAYEIWNGKKPKVKYF
;
A
#
# COMPACT_ATOMS: atom_id res chain seq x y z
N MET A 1 -3.72 38.70 -1.45
CA MET A 1 -4.30 37.47 -0.84
C MET A 1 -4.55 36.52 -2.00
N VAL A 2 -3.81 35.40 -2.05
CA VAL A 2 -4.01 34.38 -3.09
C VAL A 2 -5.24 33.58 -2.66
N GLU A 3 -6.32 33.65 -3.43
CA GLU A 3 -7.48 32.79 -3.22
C GLU A 3 -7.07 31.33 -3.29
N LYS A 4 -7.26 30.61 -2.20
CA LYS A 4 -7.06 29.16 -2.12
C LYS A 4 -8.19 28.43 -2.86
N THR A 5 -8.22 28.54 -4.17
CA THR A 5 -9.15 27.76 -5.00
C THR A 5 -8.60 26.35 -5.16
N ILE A 6 -9.38 25.38 -4.71
CA ILE A 6 -9.09 23.96 -4.95
C ILE A 6 -9.19 23.72 -6.45
N CYS A 7 -8.14 23.17 -7.08
CA CYS A 7 -8.13 22.91 -8.52
C CYS A 7 -9.27 21.93 -8.91
N GLY A 8 -9.86 22.12 -10.10
CA GLY A 8 -10.99 21.30 -10.58
C GLY A 8 -10.69 19.78 -10.61
N ALA A 9 -9.45 19.40 -10.94
CA ALA A 9 -9.02 17.98 -10.89
C ALA A 9 -9.04 17.41 -9.46
N CYS A 10 -8.66 18.21 -8.45
CA CYS A 10 -8.77 17.82 -7.05
C CYS A 10 -10.21 17.69 -6.58
N GLN A 11 -11.12 18.56 -7.04
CA GLN A 11 -12.55 18.46 -6.71
C GLN A 11 -13.20 17.22 -7.32
N MET A 12 -12.89 16.87 -8.56
CA MET A 12 -13.39 15.67 -9.23
C MET A 12 -12.81 14.37 -8.65
N GLY A 13 -11.62 14.41 -8.04
CA GLY A 13 -10.96 13.25 -7.44
C GLY A 13 -11.30 13.00 -5.96
N LYS A 14 -11.83 13.98 -5.24
CA LYS A 14 -12.12 13.87 -3.80
C LYS A 14 -13.54 13.41 -3.51
N GLN A 15 -13.66 12.22 -2.93
CA GLN A 15 -14.89 11.78 -2.25
C GLN A 15 -14.58 11.52 -0.78
N THR A 16 -15.21 12.27 0.12
CA THR A 16 -15.02 12.12 1.58
C THR A 16 -16.09 11.22 2.19
N LYS A 17 -15.68 10.33 3.09
CA LYS A 17 -16.56 9.46 3.88
C LYS A 17 -16.36 9.73 5.38
N ALA A 18 -17.41 9.61 6.19
CA ALA A 18 -17.37 9.84 7.64
C ALA A 18 -16.36 8.94 8.36
N SER A 19 -15.80 9.45 9.47
CA SER A 19 -14.82 8.70 10.28
C SER A 19 -15.51 7.66 11.17
N HIS A 20 -14.91 6.47 11.30
CA HIS A 20 -15.36 5.42 12.22
C HIS A 20 -14.62 5.48 13.57
N HIS A 21 -15.22 4.94 14.62
CA HIS A 21 -14.64 4.87 15.95
C HIS A 21 -13.26 4.19 15.97
N LYS A 22 -12.35 4.72 16.78
CA LYS A 22 -11.01 4.13 16.96
C LYS A 22 -11.09 2.83 17.72
N VAL A 23 -10.68 1.72 17.13
CA VAL A 23 -10.39 0.46 17.84
C VAL A 23 -8.93 0.52 18.29
N ASN A 24 -8.67 0.23 19.57
CA ASN A 24 -7.32 0.06 20.08
C ASN A 24 -6.68 -1.17 19.44
N VAL A 25 -5.93 -0.96 18.38
CA VAL A 25 -5.06 -2.00 17.79
C VAL A 25 -3.71 -1.85 18.47
N ASN A 26 -3.16 -2.94 19.00
CA ASN A 26 -1.82 -2.95 19.58
C ASN A 26 -0.83 -2.31 18.57
N ALA A 27 -0.21 -1.21 19.00
CA ALA A 27 0.72 -0.48 18.16
C ALA A 27 1.97 -1.32 17.93
N THR A 28 2.43 -1.39 16.67
CA THR A 28 3.70 -2.02 16.33
C THR A 28 4.87 -1.20 16.84
N SER A 29 5.93 -1.85 17.29
CA SER A 29 7.13 -1.23 17.90
C SER A 29 8.29 -1.06 16.92
N ARG A 30 8.32 -1.84 15.84
CA ARG A 30 9.39 -1.84 14.83
C ARG A 30 8.89 -2.15 13.43
N CYS A 31 9.72 -1.83 12.43
CA CYS A 31 9.49 -2.25 11.05
C CYS A 31 9.43 -3.79 10.94
N LEU A 32 8.62 -4.30 10.02
CA LEU A 32 8.39 -5.71 9.73
C LEU A 32 7.71 -6.51 10.87
N GLU A 33 7.21 -5.84 11.89
CA GLU A 33 6.41 -6.51 12.92
C GLU A 33 5.03 -6.92 12.39
N LEU A 34 4.41 -6.06 11.57
CA LEU A 34 3.14 -6.35 10.90
C LEU A 34 3.15 -5.76 9.49
N LEU A 35 2.89 -6.59 8.50
CA LEU A 35 2.61 -6.18 7.13
C LEU A 35 1.10 -6.33 6.84
N HIS A 36 0.50 -5.29 6.31
CA HIS A 36 -0.83 -5.35 5.73
C HIS A 36 -0.71 -5.59 4.23
N VAL A 37 -1.51 -6.51 3.71
CA VAL A 37 -1.54 -6.85 2.28
C VAL A 37 -2.96 -6.71 1.75
N ASP A 38 -3.09 -6.09 0.59
CA ASP A 38 -4.36 -5.94 -0.11
C ASP A 38 -4.17 -6.10 -1.61
N LEU A 39 -5.16 -6.66 -2.30
CA LEU A 39 -5.12 -6.89 -3.74
C LEU A 39 -6.31 -6.21 -4.41
N MET A 40 -6.01 -5.20 -5.21
CA MET A 40 -7.00 -4.43 -5.97
C MET A 40 -7.05 -4.87 -7.43
N GLY A 41 -8.24 -4.88 -8.01
CA GLY A 41 -8.47 -5.20 -9.42
C GLY A 41 -9.54 -6.28 -9.62
N PRO A 42 -9.77 -6.72 -10.87
CA PRO A 42 -9.05 -6.32 -12.07
C PRO A 42 -9.38 -4.89 -12.52
N THR A 43 -8.38 -4.18 -13.02
CA THR A 43 -8.60 -2.90 -13.71
C THR A 43 -9.29 -3.13 -15.06
N ARG A 44 -10.12 -2.16 -15.49
CA ARG A 44 -10.83 -2.25 -16.77
C ARG A 44 -9.88 -2.27 -17.96
N ILE A 45 -8.81 -1.50 -17.87
CA ILE A 45 -7.79 -1.36 -18.92
C ILE A 45 -6.49 -1.95 -18.40
N GLU A 46 -5.81 -2.73 -19.21
CA GLU A 46 -4.48 -3.23 -18.89
C GLU A 46 -3.45 -2.11 -18.86
N SER A 47 -2.47 -2.23 -17.96
CA SER A 47 -1.33 -1.33 -17.97
C SER A 47 -0.46 -1.55 -19.22
N LEU A 48 0.46 -0.65 -19.50
CA LEU A 48 1.42 -0.79 -20.60
C LEU A 48 2.17 -2.15 -20.54
N GLY A 49 2.41 -2.69 -19.35
CA GLY A 49 3.02 -4.00 -19.13
C GLY A 49 2.02 -5.18 -19.06
N GLY A 50 0.76 -5.02 -19.50
CA GLY A 50 -0.26 -6.07 -19.49
C GLY A 50 -0.69 -6.49 -18.09
N LYS A 51 -0.65 -5.59 -17.10
CA LYS A 51 -1.06 -5.86 -15.72
C LYS A 51 -2.50 -5.40 -15.49
N ARG A 52 -3.22 -6.15 -14.64
CA ARG A 52 -4.62 -5.88 -14.29
C ARG A 52 -4.87 -5.77 -12.79
N TYR A 53 -3.91 -6.17 -11.97
CA TYR A 53 -4.04 -6.15 -10.51
C TYR A 53 -2.89 -5.38 -9.87
N ILE A 54 -3.19 -4.77 -8.72
CA ILE A 54 -2.25 -4.03 -7.89
C ILE A 54 -2.25 -4.69 -6.52
N MET A 55 -1.13 -5.27 -6.12
CA MET A 55 -0.94 -5.74 -4.75
C MET A 55 -0.22 -4.65 -3.97
N VAL A 56 -0.83 -4.21 -2.89
CA VAL A 56 -0.31 -3.17 -1.99
C VAL A 56 0.11 -3.80 -0.69
N ILE A 57 1.33 -3.53 -0.26
CA ILE A 57 1.88 -4.01 1.00
C ILE A 57 2.30 -2.81 1.85
N VAL A 58 1.79 -2.70 3.07
CA VAL A 58 2.07 -1.59 3.99
C VAL A 58 2.69 -2.11 5.27
N ASP A 59 3.85 -1.58 5.63
CA ASP A 59 4.45 -1.81 6.95
C ASP A 59 3.70 -0.98 8.00
N ASP A 60 3.16 -1.62 9.01
CA ASP A 60 2.31 -0.96 10.00
C ASP A 60 3.07 0.10 10.82
N PHE A 61 4.32 -0.17 11.15
CA PHE A 61 5.14 0.74 11.95
C PHE A 61 5.53 2.01 11.19
N SER A 62 6.13 1.86 10.02
CA SER A 62 6.64 3.00 9.24
C SER A 62 5.59 3.63 8.32
N ARG A 63 4.53 2.90 7.99
CA ARG A 63 3.58 3.20 6.91
C ARG A 63 4.21 3.17 5.52
N TYR A 64 5.44 2.69 5.41
CA TYR A 64 6.09 2.54 4.12
C TYR A 64 5.33 1.51 3.28
N THR A 65 5.10 1.88 2.03
CA THR A 65 4.23 1.10 1.14
C THR A 65 5.00 0.63 -0.07
N TRP A 66 4.86 -0.65 -0.40
CA TRP A 66 5.31 -1.26 -1.65
C TRP A 66 4.11 -1.56 -2.52
N VAL A 67 4.34 -1.57 -3.83
CA VAL A 67 3.35 -1.96 -4.82
C VAL A 67 3.96 -2.97 -5.77
N GLU A 68 3.20 -4.02 -6.08
CA GLU A 68 3.52 -5.02 -7.10
C GLU A 68 2.37 -5.11 -8.10
N PHE A 69 2.70 -5.14 -9.39
CA PHE A 69 1.70 -5.22 -10.45
C PHE A 69 1.63 -6.64 -11.01
N LEU A 70 0.42 -7.19 -11.10
CA LEU A 70 0.17 -8.58 -11.47
C LEU A 70 -0.74 -8.68 -12.70
N ARG A 71 -0.51 -9.69 -13.55
CA ARG A 71 -1.46 -10.07 -14.60
C ARG A 71 -2.65 -10.83 -14.02
N GLU A 72 -2.36 -11.74 -13.10
CA GLU A 72 -3.32 -12.68 -12.51
C GLU A 72 -3.21 -12.66 -10.99
N LYS A 73 -4.35 -12.85 -10.31
CA LYS A 73 -4.40 -12.98 -8.85
C LYS A 73 -3.58 -14.17 -8.32
N SER A 74 -3.53 -15.26 -9.08
CA SER A 74 -2.79 -16.48 -8.76
C SER A 74 -1.29 -16.25 -8.50
N LYS A 75 -0.73 -15.16 -9.03
CA LYS A 75 0.68 -14.78 -8.84
C LYS A 75 0.94 -13.94 -7.58
N ALA A 76 -0.10 -13.57 -6.84
CA ALA A 76 0.05 -12.70 -5.66
C ALA A 76 0.94 -13.32 -4.58
N CYS A 77 0.67 -14.58 -4.21
CA CYS A 77 1.43 -15.29 -3.20
C CYS A 77 2.93 -15.38 -3.56
N GLU A 78 3.27 -15.79 -4.79
CA GLU A 78 4.64 -15.87 -5.27
C GLU A 78 5.39 -14.53 -5.18
N LYS A 79 4.75 -13.46 -5.60
CA LYS A 79 5.32 -12.11 -5.54
C LYS A 79 5.49 -11.62 -4.11
N LEU A 80 4.53 -11.91 -3.24
CA LEU A 80 4.62 -11.57 -1.83
C LEU A 80 5.78 -12.29 -1.14
N GLU A 81 5.97 -13.60 -1.40
CA GLU A 81 7.09 -14.38 -0.87
C GLU A 81 8.44 -13.76 -1.23
N VAL A 82 8.62 -13.42 -2.52
CA VAL A 82 9.86 -12.78 -3.02
C VAL A 82 10.09 -11.44 -2.34
N LEU A 83 9.05 -10.63 -2.22
CA LEU A 83 9.13 -9.34 -1.54
C LEU A 83 9.50 -9.51 -0.07
N CYS A 84 8.82 -10.39 0.66
CA CYS A 84 9.08 -10.65 2.08
C CYS A 84 10.54 -11.04 2.33
N LYS A 85 11.09 -11.98 1.55
CA LYS A 85 12.49 -12.38 1.64
C LYS A 85 13.45 -11.20 1.42
N ARG A 86 13.17 -10.38 0.39
CA ARG A 86 13.96 -9.18 0.10
C ARG A 86 13.92 -8.16 1.25
N LEU A 87 12.76 -7.96 1.87
CA LEU A 87 12.59 -7.01 2.97
C LEU A 87 13.31 -7.49 4.23
N GLN A 88 13.19 -8.77 4.58
CA GLN A 88 13.89 -9.38 5.70
C GLN A 88 15.42 -9.27 5.54
N ASN A 89 15.93 -9.62 4.36
CA ASN A 89 17.35 -9.48 4.06
C ASN A 89 17.84 -8.05 4.15
N LYS A 90 17.03 -7.08 3.65
CA LYS A 90 17.38 -5.66 3.71
C LYS A 90 17.43 -5.11 5.14
N LYS A 91 16.58 -5.60 6.02
CA LYS A 91 16.44 -5.10 7.40
C LYS A 91 17.20 -5.94 8.42
N GLY A 92 17.59 -7.17 8.09
CA GLY A 92 18.22 -8.10 9.01
C GLY A 92 17.29 -8.58 10.14
N VAL A 93 15.96 -8.41 9.98
CA VAL A 93 14.96 -8.82 10.98
C VAL A 93 13.81 -9.58 10.34
N PRO A 94 13.23 -10.58 11.04
CA PRO A 94 12.12 -11.35 10.51
C PRO A 94 10.82 -10.52 10.50
N ILE A 95 9.95 -10.86 9.55
CA ILE A 95 8.53 -10.46 9.57
C ILE A 95 7.82 -11.31 10.63
N VAL A 96 7.06 -10.66 11.53
CA VAL A 96 6.34 -11.39 12.58
C VAL A 96 4.94 -11.77 12.12
N LYS A 97 4.24 -10.84 11.45
CA LYS A 97 2.85 -11.04 11.05
C LYS A 97 2.57 -10.50 9.66
N ILE A 98 1.68 -11.20 8.95
CA ILE A 98 1.06 -10.69 7.72
C ILE A 98 -0.46 -10.69 7.92
N ARG A 99 -1.09 -9.56 7.64
CA ARG A 99 -2.54 -9.39 7.69
C ARG A 99 -3.08 -9.14 6.29
N SER A 100 -4.04 -9.94 5.86
CA SER A 100 -4.74 -9.81 4.58
C SER A 100 -6.25 -9.97 4.77
N ASP A 101 -7.01 -9.68 3.72
CA ASP A 101 -8.39 -10.12 3.64
C ASP A 101 -8.50 -11.64 3.43
N HIS A 102 -9.74 -12.17 3.42
CA HIS A 102 -10.05 -13.57 3.14
C HIS A 102 -10.04 -13.90 1.63
N GLY A 103 -9.17 -13.25 0.85
CA GLY A 103 -9.02 -13.55 -0.56
C GLY A 103 -8.39 -14.93 -0.79
N LYS A 104 -8.94 -15.69 -1.73
CA LYS A 104 -8.40 -17.02 -2.13
C LYS A 104 -6.92 -16.97 -2.53
N GLU A 105 -6.42 -15.80 -2.92
CA GLU A 105 -5.02 -15.54 -3.25
C GLU A 105 -4.08 -15.67 -2.05
N PHE A 106 -4.59 -15.46 -0.80
CA PHE A 106 -3.84 -15.56 0.46
C PHE A 106 -4.39 -16.67 1.37
N GLU A 107 -5.49 -17.31 0.98
CA GLU A 107 -6.11 -18.42 1.69
C GLU A 107 -5.87 -19.73 0.92
N ASN A 108 -4.59 -20.12 0.81
CA ASN A 108 -4.18 -21.32 0.08
C ASN A 108 -2.96 -22.00 0.74
N ALA A 109 -2.79 -23.28 0.46
CA ALA A 109 -1.74 -24.12 1.04
C ALA A 109 -0.31 -23.59 0.77
N ARG A 110 -0.08 -22.94 -0.37
CA ARG A 110 1.22 -22.34 -0.70
C ARG A 110 1.58 -21.23 0.27
N PHE A 111 0.63 -20.27 0.50
CA PHE A 111 0.87 -19.15 1.40
C PHE A 111 0.98 -19.63 2.86
N GLU A 112 0.22 -20.64 3.23
CA GLU A 112 0.31 -21.28 4.54
C GLU A 112 1.68 -21.86 4.77
N SER A 113 2.15 -22.74 3.87
CA SER A 113 3.49 -23.32 3.91
C SER A 113 4.61 -22.26 3.94
N PHE A 114 4.44 -21.16 3.19
CA PHE A 114 5.40 -20.05 3.25
C PHE A 114 5.45 -19.40 4.63
N CYS A 115 4.29 -19.10 5.22
CA CYS A 115 4.21 -18.51 6.55
C CYS A 115 4.81 -19.41 7.62
N GLU A 116 4.45 -20.70 7.63
CA GLU A 116 4.97 -21.69 8.56
C GLU A 116 6.49 -21.82 8.48
N LYS A 117 7.04 -22.01 7.28
CA LYS A 117 8.48 -22.13 7.05
C LYS A 117 9.31 -20.93 7.50
N ASN A 118 8.69 -19.74 7.54
CA ASN A 118 9.35 -18.49 7.91
C ASN A 118 8.95 -18.00 9.31
N GLY A 119 8.15 -18.76 10.06
CA GLY A 119 7.67 -18.36 11.39
C GLY A 119 6.78 -17.11 11.37
N ILE A 120 6.07 -16.87 10.28
CA ILE A 120 5.21 -15.68 10.09
C ILE A 120 3.79 -16.01 10.54
N LYS A 121 3.26 -15.25 11.50
CA LYS A 121 1.86 -15.40 11.90
C LYS A 121 0.93 -14.79 10.84
N LYS A 122 0.02 -15.61 10.35
CA LYS A 122 -1.03 -15.18 9.44
C LYS A 122 -2.22 -14.64 10.25
N GLU A 123 -2.69 -13.45 9.91
CA GLU A 123 -3.91 -12.85 10.47
C GLU A 123 -4.88 -12.50 9.34
N PHE A 124 -6.08 -13.05 9.37
CA PHE A 124 -7.16 -12.63 8.50
C PHE A 124 -8.00 -11.54 9.18
N LEU A 125 -8.48 -10.62 8.37
CA LEU A 125 -9.43 -9.62 8.83
C LEU A 125 -10.72 -10.32 9.26
N ALA A 126 -11.20 -10.04 10.47
CA ALA A 126 -12.49 -10.57 10.89
C ALA A 126 -13.62 -10.07 9.95
N PRO A 127 -14.56 -10.93 9.56
CA PRO A 127 -15.68 -10.51 8.74
C PRO A 127 -16.41 -9.33 9.40
N LYS A 128 -16.77 -8.31 8.60
CA LYS A 128 -17.47 -7.09 9.07
C LYS A 128 -16.69 -6.17 10.01
N THR A 129 -15.35 -6.28 10.10
CA THR A 129 -14.50 -5.32 10.83
C THR A 129 -13.59 -4.52 9.89
N PRO A 130 -14.16 -3.54 9.13
CA PRO A 130 -13.38 -2.69 8.21
C PRO A 130 -12.26 -1.94 8.92
N GLN A 131 -12.38 -1.76 10.23
CA GLN A 131 -11.45 -1.01 11.07
C GLN A 131 -10.04 -1.63 11.14
N GLN A 132 -9.92 -2.95 10.99
CA GLN A 132 -8.63 -3.64 11.02
C GLN A 132 -7.82 -3.48 9.73
N ASN A 133 -8.50 -3.23 8.59
CA ASN A 133 -7.85 -2.93 7.31
C ASN A 133 -7.74 -1.41 7.03
N GLY A 134 -8.23 -0.58 7.93
CA GLY A 134 -8.29 0.86 7.74
C GLY A 134 -6.95 1.54 7.44
N VAL A 135 -5.83 0.89 7.73
CA VAL A 135 -4.49 1.35 7.38
C VAL A 135 -4.28 1.27 5.87
N VAL A 136 -4.48 0.08 5.30
CA VAL A 136 -4.28 -0.17 3.85
C VAL A 136 -5.35 0.54 3.04
N GLU A 137 -6.62 0.44 3.44
CA GLU A 137 -7.73 1.08 2.74
C GLU A 137 -7.57 2.60 2.64
N ARG A 138 -7.18 3.25 3.75
CA ARG A 138 -6.92 4.69 3.76
C ARG A 138 -5.75 5.06 2.87
N ASN A 139 -4.67 4.30 2.94
CA ASN A 139 -3.50 4.52 2.10
C ASN A 139 -3.85 4.30 0.62
N ASN A 140 -4.55 3.22 0.29
CA ASN A 140 -5.01 2.92 -1.06
C ASN A 140 -5.89 4.04 -1.64
N ARG A 141 -6.82 4.57 -0.82
CA ARG A 141 -7.67 5.68 -1.22
C ARG A 141 -6.86 6.92 -1.61
N VAL A 142 -5.94 7.36 -0.74
CA VAL A 142 -5.10 8.54 -0.99
C VAL A 142 -4.28 8.36 -2.26
N ILE A 143 -3.67 7.21 -2.45
CA ILE A 143 -2.83 6.93 -3.63
C ILE A 143 -3.68 6.84 -4.91
N GLN A 144 -4.86 6.24 -4.85
CA GLN A 144 -5.79 6.21 -5.99
C GLN A 144 -6.25 7.62 -6.38
N GLU A 145 -6.54 8.49 -5.40
CA GLU A 145 -6.88 9.89 -5.65
C GLU A 145 -5.72 10.63 -6.32
N MET A 146 -4.49 10.46 -5.82
CA MET A 146 -3.30 11.05 -6.45
C MET A 146 -3.12 10.55 -7.89
N ALA A 147 -3.24 9.25 -8.12
CA ALA A 147 -3.10 8.65 -9.46
C ALA A 147 -4.19 9.19 -10.42
N ARG A 148 -5.43 9.28 -9.98
CA ARG A 148 -6.52 9.88 -10.78
C ARG A 148 -6.23 11.33 -11.16
N VAL A 149 -5.80 12.14 -10.19
CA VAL A 149 -5.44 13.54 -10.44
C VAL A 149 -4.30 13.65 -11.45
N MET A 150 -3.26 12.82 -11.35
CA MET A 150 -2.16 12.81 -12.30
C MET A 150 -2.61 12.43 -13.72
N LEU A 151 -3.44 11.39 -13.86
CA LEU A 151 -3.97 10.96 -15.15
C LEU A 151 -4.82 12.05 -15.80
N LEU A 152 -5.73 12.66 -15.03
CA LEU A 152 -6.65 13.67 -15.53
C LEU A 152 -5.97 15.00 -15.87
N ASN A 153 -5.11 15.50 -14.96
CA ASN A 153 -4.48 16.81 -15.13
C ASN A 153 -3.52 16.89 -16.32
N LYS A 154 -2.86 15.77 -16.63
CA LYS A 154 -1.88 15.68 -17.74
C LYS A 154 -2.45 14.96 -18.96
N GLN A 155 -3.74 14.64 -18.99
CA GLN A 155 -4.38 13.88 -20.06
C GLN A 155 -3.59 12.62 -20.46
N ILE A 156 -3.00 11.95 -19.47
CA ILE A 156 -2.18 10.75 -19.68
C ILE A 156 -3.10 9.60 -20.12
N PRO A 157 -2.80 8.89 -21.21
CA PRO A 157 -3.59 7.74 -21.62
C PRO A 157 -3.73 6.70 -20.51
N GLN A 158 -4.93 6.16 -20.33
CA GLN A 158 -5.25 5.28 -19.19
C GLN A 158 -4.34 4.04 -19.09
N LYS A 159 -3.78 3.53 -20.18
CA LYS A 159 -2.83 2.41 -20.17
C LYS A 159 -1.57 2.66 -19.32
N PHE A 160 -1.25 3.92 -18.99
CA PHE A 160 -0.13 4.29 -18.10
C PHE A 160 -0.51 4.31 -16.62
N TRP A 161 -1.70 3.79 -16.26
CA TRP A 161 -2.14 3.81 -14.87
C TRP A 161 -1.13 3.13 -13.92
N GLY A 162 -0.42 2.09 -14.39
CA GLY A 162 0.57 1.38 -13.57
C GLY A 162 1.75 2.28 -13.17
N GLU A 163 2.29 3.02 -14.12
CA GLU A 163 3.38 3.97 -13.92
C GLU A 163 2.96 5.12 -13.01
N VAL A 164 1.76 5.63 -13.22
CA VAL A 164 1.20 6.72 -12.41
C VAL A 164 0.95 6.26 -10.97
N VAL A 165 0.39 5.07 -10.77
CA VAL A 165 0.21 4.47 -9.44
C VAL A 165 1.57 4.27 -8.76
N ASN A 166 2.56 3.70 -9.45
CA ASN A 166 3.90 3.51 -8.91
C ASN A 166 4.53 4.86 -8.48
N THR A 167 4.39 5.90 -9.31
CA THR A 167 4.85 7.26 -9.00
C THR A 167 4.13 7.82 -7.78
N SER A 168 2.82 7.62 -7.68
CA SER A 168 2.02 8.06 -6.53
C SER A 168 2.49 7.43 -5.21
N PHE A 169 2.78 6.13 -5.19
CA PHE A 169 3.37 5.45 -4.02
C PHE A 169 4.78 5.96 -3.70
N HIS A 170 5.60 6.18 -4.73
CA HIS A 170 6.93 6.73 -4.55
C HIS A 170 6.90 8.12 -3.90
N ILE A 171 6.01 8.99 -4.36
CA ILE A 171 5.78 10.33 -3.81
C ILE A 171 5.21 10.21 -2.40
N GLY A 172 4.14 9.43 -2.22
CA GLY A 172 3.45 9.28 -0.93
C GLY A 172 4.37 8.85 0.20
N ASN A 173 5.23 7.87 -0.03
CA ASN A 173 6.24 7.43 0.95
C ASN A 173 7.20 8.56 1.39
N ARG A 174 7.45 9.56 0.55
CA ARG A 174 8.44 10.62 0.78
C ARG A 174 7.85 11.93 1.28
N ILE A 175 6.56 12.16 1.05
CA ILE A 175 5.90 13.44 1.36
C ILE A 175 4.98 13.31 2.57
N PHE A 176 4.22 12.21 2.69
CA PHE A 176 3.27 12.08 3.78
C PHE A 176 3.96 11.74 5.10
N PHE A 177 3.67 12.56 6.12
CA PHE A 177 4.10 12.25 7.48
C PHE A 177 3.27 11.12 8.07
N ARG A 178 3.94 10.23 8.79
CA ARG A 178 3.25 9.27 9.62
C ARG A 178 2.51 9.99 10.75
N ALA A 179 1.24 9.68 10.94
CA ALA A 179 0.44 10.27 12.00
C ALA A 179 1.12 10.10 13.37
N GLY A 180 1.14 11.18 14.17
CA GLY A 180 1.81 11.23 15.46
C GLY A 180 3.33 11.41 15.40
N THR A 181 3.89 11.61 14.20
CA THR A 181 5.34 11.87 14.03
C THR A 181 5.57 13.05 13.07
N LYS A 182 6.80 13.60 13.11
CA LYS A 182 7.27 14.60 12.12
C LYS A 182 8.16 13.95 11.04
N LYS A 183 8.03 12.63 10.83
CA LYS A 183 8.83 11.86 9.89
C LYS A 183 7.94 11.25 8.81
N THR A 184 8.45 11.20 7.58
CA THR A 184 7.80 10.50 6.48
C THR A 184 7.96 8.98 6.62
N ALA A 185 7.11 8.22 5.92
CA ALA A 185 7.24 6.77 5.86
C ALA A 185 8.64 6.35 5.36
N TYR A 186 9.18 7.10 4.39
CA TYR A 186 10.53 6.88 3.86
C TYR A 186 11.61 7.05 4.93
N GLU A 187 11.53 8.11 5.76
CA GLU A 187 12.51 8.38 6.83
C GLU A 187 12.49 7.30 7.91
N ILE A 188 11.29 6.87 8.31
CA ILE A 188 11.16 5.81 9.33
C ILE A 188 11.70 4.47 8.78
N TRP A 189 11.37 4.14 7.52
CA TRP A 189 11.82 2.90 6.91
C TRP A 189 13.32 2.88 6.61
N ASN A 190 13.88 3.95 6.03
CA ASN A 190 15.27 3.97 5.59
C ASN A 190 16.26 4.59 6.59
N GLY A 191 15.78 5.21 7.67
CA GLY A 191 16.63 5.89 8.67
C GLY A 191 17.28 7.18 8.16
N LYS A 192 16.88 7.69 6.99
CA LYS A 192 17.46 8.90 6.37
C LYS A 192 16.42 9.71 5.62
N LYS A 193 16.64 11.01 5.49
CA LYS A 193 15.76 11.90 4.72
C LYS A 193 15.74 11.54 3.23
N PRO A 194 14.58 11.66 2.57
CA PRO A 194 14.48 11.47 1.14
C PRO A 194 15.23 12.58 0.39
N LYS A 195 15.87 12.24 -0.73
CA LYS A 195 16.36 13.24 -1.68
C LYS A 195 15.19 13.63 -2.58
N VAL A 196 14.74 14.88 -2.49
CA VAL A 196 13.58 15.41 -3.24
C VAL A 196 13.98 16.41 -4.31
N LYS A 197 15.23 16.38 -4.76
CA LYS A 197 15.79 17.36 -5.71
C LYS A 197 15.06 17.42 -7.07
N TYR A 198 14.27 16.39 -7.40
CA TYR A 198 13.61 16.24 -8.69
C TYR A 198 12.07 16.05 -8.57
N PHE A 199 11.48 16.53 -7.48
CA PHE A 199 10.03 16.60 -7.31
C PHE A 199 9.53 18.02 -7.61
#